data_153947e60e86bb6dd813a18df0cb21d1
#
_entry.id   153947e60e86bb6dd813a18df0cb21d1
#
_cell.length_a   1.000
_cell.length_b   1.000
_cell.length_c   1.000
_cell.angle_alpha   90.00
_cell.angle_beta   90.00
_cell.angle_gamma   90.00
#
_symmetry.space_group_name_H-M   'P 1'
#
loop_
_entity.id
_entity.type
_entity.pdbx_description
1 polymer ?
#
loop_
_entity_poly.entity_id
_entity_poly.type
_entity_poly.pdbx_seq_one_letter_code
_entity_poly.pdbx_strand_id
1 'polypeptide(L)'
;MRTSFAWFEAPVRLLMALLFLVSATTKVAETAGIQAYMHAYGVPKILIWPAAAWEYAAGALLAIGFHLRRLSILLAAWCVLTAVIFHTKFSDLDQMMNFFKNMTMAGGFLLFAWNGSRGGSLDGLLAARRRTAGQGAR
;
A
#
# COMPACT_ATOMS: atom_id res chain seq x y z
N MET A 1 9.46 -16.03 22.24
CA MET A 1 9.08 -14.60 22.35
C MET A 1 8.55 -13.96 21.04
N ARG A 2 7.97 -14.70 20.09
CA ARG A 2 7.53 -14.17 18.77
C ARG A 2 6.03 -13.89 18.64
N THR A 3 5.22 -14.15 19.62
CA THR A 3 3.75 -14.06 19.55
C THR A 3 3.16 -12.79 20.18
N SER A 4 3.92 -12.02 20.93
CA SER A 4 3.42 -10.92 21.75
C SER A 4 2.86 -9.71 20.98
N PHE A 5 3.24 -9.53 19.71
CA PHE A 5 2.84 -8.36 18.91
C PHE A 5 2.06 -8.71 17.63
N ALA A 6 1.65 -9.96 17.44
CA ALA A 6 0.91 -10.37 16.24
C ALA A 6 -0.45 -9.64 16.09
N TRP A 7 -1.06 -9.23 17.20
CA TRP A 7 -2.31 -8.49 17.22
C TRP A 7 -2.18 -7.04 16.70
N PHE A 8 -0.97 -6.44 16.76
CA PHE A 8 -0.72 -5.11 16.23
C PHE A 8 -0.67 -5.06 14.69
N GLU A 9 -0.43 -6.20 14.05
CA GLU A 9 -0.27 -6.24 12.60
C GLU A 9 -1.54 -5.81 11.85
N ALA A 10 -2.71 -6.27 12.28
CA ALA A 10 -3.97 -5.94 11.63
C ALA A 10 -4.30 -4.42 11.73
N PRO A 11 -4.27 -3.77 12.90
CA PRO A 11 -4.44 -2.32 13.00
C PRO A 11 -3.46 -1.52 12.13
N VAL A 12 -2.18 -1.90 12.10
CA VAL A 12 -1.17 -1.21 11.27
C VAL A 12 -1.50 -1.34 9.79
N ARG A 13 -1.86 -2.54 9.32
CA ARG A 13 -2.29 -2.74 7.92
C ARG A 13 -3.52 -1.91 7.57
N LEU A 14 -4.52 -1.85 8.46
CA LEU A 14 -5.72 -1.06 8.24
C LEU A 14 -5.41 0.43 8.14
N LEU A 15 -4.56 0.97 9.00
CA LEU A 15 -4.12 2.37 8.93
C LEU A 15 -3.39 2.67 7.62
N MET A 16 -2.50 1.77 7.19
CA MET A 16 -1.79 1.94 5.92
C MET A 16 -2.72 1.77 4.71
N ALA A 17 -3.66 0.82 4.77
CA ALA A 17 -4.64 0.59 3.71
C ALA A 17 -5.59 1.79 3.54
N LEU A 18 -5.98 2.43 4.64
CA LEU A 18 -6.89 3.57 4.64
C LEU A 18 -6.39 4.70 3.74
N LEU A 19 -5.09 4.98 3.74
CA LEU A 19 -4.52 6.02 2.89
C LEU A 19 -4.76 5.74 1.40
N PHE A 20 -4.54 4.49 0.95
CA PHE A 20 -4.75 4.11 -0.45
C PHE A 20 -6.23 4.15 -0.84
N LEU A 21 -7.10 3.70 0.06
CA LEU A 21 -8.55 3.75 -0.16
C LEU A 21 -9.06 5.19 -0.25
N VAL A 22 -8.59 6.07 0.63
CA VAL A 22 -8.93 7.50 0.59
C VAL A 22 -8.37 8.14 -0.68
N SER A 23 -7.10 7.88 -1.02
CA SER A 23 -6.45 8.41 -2.23
C SER A 23 -7.20 7.99 -3.50
N ALA A 24 -7.59 6.71 -3.60
CA ALA A 24 -8.37 6.21 -4.72
C ALA A 24 -9.76 6.86 -4.80
N THR A 25 -10.43 7.02 -3.65
CA THR A 25 -11.74 7.67 -3.57
C THR A 25 -11.66 9.14 -4.01
N THR A 26 -10.63 9.86 -3.57
CA THR A 26 -10.39 11.25 -3.98
C THR A 26 -10.17 11.35 -5.49
N LYS A 27 -9.42 10.41 -6.11
CA LYS A 27 -9.21 10.36 -7.57
C LYS A 27 -10.52 10.22 -8.34
N VAL A 28 -11.46 9.47 -7.80
CA VAL A 28 -12.78 9.30 -8.42
C VAL A 28 -13.68 10.52 -8.17
N ALA A 29 -13.68 11.05 -6.96
CA ALA A 29 -14.54 12.18 -6.58
C ALA A 29 -14.09 13.49 -7.22
N GLU A 30 -12.78 13.73 -7.30
CA GLU A 30 -12.18 14.96 -7.80
C GLU A 30 -11.44 14.75 -9.13
N THR A 31 -11.96 13.89 -9.99
CA THR A 31 -11.31 13.43 -11.23
C THR A 31 -10.74 14.58 -12.06
N ALA A 32 -11.51 15.63 -12.31
CA ALA A 32 -11.08 16.75 -13.16
C ALA A 32 -9.88 17.51 -12.58
N GLY A 33 -9.89 17.79 -11.28
CA GLY A 33 -8.80 18.47 -10.58
C GLY A 33 -7.51 17.64 -10.58
N ILE A 34 -7.63 16.35 -10.28
CA ILE A 34 -6.47 15.45 -10.24
C ILE A 34 -5.91 15.21 -11.65
N GLN A 35 -6.76 15.10 -12.67
CA GLN A 35 -6.31 15.02 -14.06
C GLN A 35 -5.56 16.28 -14.52
N ALA A 36 -6.01 17.46 -14.10
CA ALA A 36 -5.29 18.71 -14.37
C ALA A 36 -3.93 18.71 -13.67
N TYR A 37 -3.87 18.29 -12.42
CA TYR A 37 -2.62 18.14 -11.66
C TYR A 37 -1.66 17.14 -12.32
N MET A 38 -2.13 15.94 -12.69
CA MET A 38 -1.32 14.94 -13.40
C MET A 38 -0.75 15.50 -14.71
N HIS A 39 -1.57 16.21 -15.49
CA HIS A 39 -1.16 16.81 -16.75
C HIS A 39 -0.05 17.86 -16.56
N ALA A 40 -0.11 18.64 -15.48
CA ALA A 40 0.94 19.63 -15.15
C ALA A 40 2.31 18.99 -14.89
N TYR A 41 2.33 17.70 -14.50
CA TYR A 41 3.56 16.90 -14.33
C TYR A 41 3.86 15.99 -15.53
N GLY A 42 3.23 16.20 -16.67
CA GLY A 42 3.46 15.43 -17.90
C GLY A 42 2.86 14.01 -17.88
N VAL A 43 1.98 13.71 -16.92
CA VAL A 43 1.33 12.42 -16.80
C VAL A 43 0.00 12.43 -17.56
N PRO A 44 -0.25 11.48 -18.49
CA PRO A 44 -1.50 11.40 -19.23
C PRO A 44 -2.72 11.26 -18.32
N LYS A 45 -3.74 12.09 -18.55
CA LYS A 45 -4.98 12.15 -17.74
C LYS A 45 -5.70 10.80 -17.59
N ILE A 46 -5.64 9.95 -18.62
CA ILE A 46 -6.30 8.63 -18.63
C ILE A 46 -5.74 7.69 -17.55
N LEU A 47 -4.50 7.88 -17.13
CA LEU A 47 -3.84 7.05 -16.12
C LEU A 47 -4.44 7.19 -14.72
N ILE A 48 -5.32 8.16 -14.48
CA ILE A 48 -6.06 8.28 -13.22
C ILE A 48 -6.87 7.01 -12.91
N TRP A 49 -7.49 6.39 -13.94
CA TRP A 49 -8.34 5.22 -13.74
C TRP A 49 -7.57 3.98 -13.33
N PRO A 50 -6.51 3.56 -14.05
CA PRO A 50 -5.70 2.43 -13.59
C PRO A 50 -4.99 2.73 -12.27
N ALA A 51 -4.61 3.99 -11.98
CA ALA A 51 -4.05 4.37 -10.68
C ALA A 51 -5.06 4.20 -9.54
N ALA A 52 -6.30 4.70 -9.71
CA ALA A 52 -7.36 4.54 -8.72
C ALA A 52 -7.72 3.05 -8.53
N ALA A 53 -7.86 2.28 -9.61
CA ALA A 53 -8.14 0.85 -9.53
C ALA A 53 -7.02 0.08 -8.80
N TRP A 54 -5.76 0.40 -9.09
CA TRP A 54 -4.60 -0.14 -8.37
C TRP A 54 -4.65 0.18 -6.88
N GLU A 55 -4.88 1.43 -6.52
CA GLU A 55 -4.92 1.85 -5.12
C GLU A 55 -6.09 1.22 -4.35
N TYR A 56 -7.27 1.08 -4.95
CA TYR A 56 -8.39 0.34 -4.34
C TYR A 56 -8.04 -1.13 -4.12
N ALA A 57 -7.53 -1.80 -5.15
CA ALA A 57 -7.17 -3.22 -5.06
C ALA A 57 -6.06 -3.44 -4.03
N ALA A 58 -5.00 -2.64 -4.08
CA ALA A 58 -3.87 -2.74 -3.17
C ALA A 58 -4.26 -2.43 -1.72
N GLY A 59 -5.08 -1.40 -1.48
CA GLY A 59 -5.62 -1.07 -0.17
C GLY A 59 -6.47 -2.21 0.41
N ALA A 60 -7.38 -2.78 -0.38
CA ALA A 60 -8.21 -3.92 0.04
C ALA A 60 -7.35 -5.16 0.36
N LEU A 61 -6.42 -5.52 -0.53
CA LEU A 61 -5.51 -6.67 -0.33
C LEU A 61 -4.60 -6.47 0.90
N LEU A 62 -4.14 -5.24 1.14
CA LEU A 62 -3.35 -4.89 2.32
C LEU A 62 -4.17 -5.05 3.60
N ALA A 63 -5.42 -4.56 3.61
CA ALA A 63 -6.31 -4.65 4.76
C ALA A 63 -6.54 -6.11 5.19
N ILE A 64 -6.81 -7.02 4.24
CA ILE A 64 -7.02 -8.45 4.52
C ILE A 64 -5.71 -9.23 4.73
N GLY A 65 -4.56 -8.64 4.37
CA GLY A 65 -3.24 -9.29 4.50
C GLY A 65 -3.02 -10.43 3.52
N PHE A 66 -3.36 -10.21 2.25
CA PHE A 66 -3.18 -11.18 1.17
C PHE A 66 -1.93 -10.88 0.35
N HIS A 67 -1.08 -11.89 0.14
CA HIS A 67 0.23 -11.78 -0.51
C HIS A 67 1.08 -10.62 0.04
N LEU A 68 1.04 -10.43 1.37
CA LEU A 68 1.53 -9.24 2.06
C LEU A 68 2.97 -8.87 1.68
N ARG A 69 3.89 -9.84 1.54
CA ARG A 69 5.29 -9.56 1.16
C ARG A 69 5.41 -8.94 -0.23
N ARG A 70 4.76 -9.56 -1.23
CA ARG A 70 4.83 -9.09 -2.63
C ARG A 70 4.11 -7.78 -2.80
N LEU A 71 2.91 -7.67 -2.23
CA LEU A 71 2.11 -6.46 -2.25
C LEU A 71 2.86 -5.28 -1.62
N SER A 72 3.54 -5.49 -0.50
CA SER A 72 4.30 -4.43 0.18
C SER A 72 5.49 -3.93 -0.66
N ILE A 73 6.18 -4.81 -1.40
CA ILE A 73 7.21 -4.36 -2.34
C ILE A 73 6.61 -3.46 -3.43
N LEU A 74 5.48 -3.86 -4.00
CA LEU A 74 4.79 -3.08 -5.04
C LEU A 74 4.30 -1.73 -4.49
N LEU A 75 3.77 -1.70 -3.27
CA LEU A 75 3.32 -0.47 -2.62
C LEU A 75 4.49 0.45 -2.26
N ALA A 76 5.62 -0.10 -1.81
CA ALA A 76 6.84 0.68 -1.59
C ALA A 76 7.32 1.33 -2.90
N ALA A 77 7.38 0.55 -3.99
CA ALA A 77 7.73 1.06 -5.31
C ALA A 77 6.73 2.13 -5.81
N TRP A 78 5.43 1.94 -5.58
CA TRP A 78 4.39 2.92 -5.92
C TRP A 78 4.58 4.24 -5.17
N CYS A 79 4.88 4.20 -3.85
CA CYS A 79 5.17 5.40 -3.06
C CYS A 79 6.39 6.16 -3.60
N VAL A 80 7.48 5.44 -3.92
CA VAL A 80 8.68 6.05 -4.49
C VAL A 80 8.38 6.66 -5.85
N LEU A 81 7.69 5.92 -6.72
CA LEU A 81 7.33 6.39 -8.07
C LEU A 81 6.50 7.67 -8.02
N THR A 82 5.44 7.69 -7.20
CA THR A 82 4.58 8.87 -7.07
C THR A 82 5.31 10.06 -6.45
N ALA A 83 6.20 9.83 -5.49
CA ALA A 83 7.03 10.88 -4.91
C ALA A 83 7.95 11.52 -5.95
N VAL A 84 8.62 10.70 -6.75
CA VAL A 84 9.56 11.18 -7.79
C VAL A 84 8.83 11.91 -8.91
N ILE A 85 7.64 11.48 -9.29
CA ILE A 85 6.87 12.14 -10.35
C ILE A 85 6.26 13.46 -9.87
N PHE A 86 5.64 13.46 -8.69
CA PHE A 86 4.75 14.55 -8.30
C PHE A 86 5.30 15.46 -7.20
N HIS A 87 6.36 15.07 -6.47
CA HIS A 87 6.78 15.76 -5.25
C HIS A 87 8.26 16.15 -5.22
N THR A 88 8.87 16.45 -6.37
CA THR A 88 10.29 16.83 -6.45
C THR A 88 10.57 18.33 -6.38
N LYS A 89 9.54 19.17 -6.31
CA LYS A 89 9.69 20.62 -6.20
C LYS A 89 9.96 21.03 -4.75
N PHE A 90 11.19 20.80 -4.27
CA PHE A 90 11.57 21.01 -2.86
C PHE A 90 11.62 22.48 -2.40
N SER A 91 11.46 23.43 -3.31
CA SER A 91 11.23 24.84 -2.95
C SER A 91 9.82 25.10 -2.38
N ASP A 92 8.89 24.17 -2.59
CA ASP A 92 7.55 24.16 -2.05
C ASP A 92 7.52 23.20 -0.85
N LEU A 93 7.18 23.73 0.33
CA LEU A 93 7.18 22.97 1.58
C LEU A 93 6.21 21.78 1.53
N ASP A 94 5.02 21.98 0.95
CA ASP A 94 4.02 20.90 0.85
C ASP A 94 4.50 19.77 -0.06
N GLN A 95 5.16 20.10 -1.16
CA GLN A 95 5.75 19.10 -2.05
C GLN A 95 6.88 18.33 -1.38
N MET A 96 7.77 19.04 -0.69
CA MET A 96 8.85 18.45 0.08
C MET A 96 8.31 17.50 1.16
N MET A 97 7.31 17.95 1.92
CA MET A 97 6.69 17.13 2.96
C MET A 97 6.00 15.89 2.38
N ASN A 98 5.31 16.00 1.24
CA ASN A 98 4.68 14.87 0.57
C ASN A 98 5.72 13.88 0.03
N PHE A 99 6.87 14.35 -0.45
CA PHE A 99 7.98 13.47 -0.83
C PHE A 99 8.43 12.61 0.35
N PHE A 100 8.76 13.24 1.48
CA PHE A 100 9.24 12.51 2.65
C PHE A 100 8.17 11.61 3.30
N LYS A 101 6.89 11.99 3.26
CA LYS A 101 5.77 11.11 3.65
C LYS A 101 5.76 9.82 2.82
N ASN A 102 5.91 9.93 1.50
CA ASN A 102 5.97 8.77 0.62
C ASN A 102 7.20 7.89 0.91
N MET A 103 8.38 8.50 1.19
CA MET A 103 9.57 7.73 1.58
C MET A 103 9.38 7.00 2.91
N THR A 104 8.75 7.64 3.89
CA THR A 104 8.40 7.01 5.18
C THR A 104 7.45 5.82 4.99
N MET A 105 6.43 5.98 4.14
CA MET A 105 5.52 4.89 3.80
C MET A 105 6.23 3.74 3.09
N ALA A 106 7.10 4.04 2.13
CA ALA A 106 7.90 3.03 1.45
C ALA A 106 8.75 2.23 2.45
N GLY A 107 9.38 2.90 3.41
CA GLY A 107 10.11 2.26 4.51
C GLY A 107 9.22 1.33 5.35
N GLY A 108 8.02 1.77 5.70
CA GLY A 108 7.02 0.94 6.41
C GLY A 108 6.63 -0.30 5.61
N PHE A 109 6.38 -0.16 4.31
CA PHE A 109 6.08 -1.31 3.44
C PHE A 109 7.26 -2.27 3.30
N LEU A 110 8.49 -1.80 3.22
CA LEU A 110 9.67 -2.66 3.18
C LEU A 110 9.82 -3.48 4.47
N LEU A 111 9.43 -2.95 5.63
CA LEU A 111 9.36 -3.73 6.87
C LEU A 111 8.33 -4.87 6.79
N PHE A 112 7.16 -4.65 6.18
CA PHE A 112 6.20 -5.73 5.92
C PHE A 112 6.73 -6.74 4.91
N ALA A 113 7.42 -6.31 3.88
CA ALA A 113 8.06 -7.20 2.92
C ALA A 113 9.11 -8.09 3.59
N TRP A 114 9.91 -7.53 4.49
CA TRP A 114 10.92 -8.25 5.26
C TRP A 114 10.31 -9.25 6.23
N ASN A 115 9.38 -8.81 7.06
CA ASN A 115 8.81 -9.62 8.14
C ASN A 115 7.77 -10.65 7.64
N GLY A 116 7.04 -10.34 6.57
CA GLY A 116 5.87 -11.09 6.14
C GLY A 116 4.72 -11.00 7.16
N SER A 117 3.66 -11.76 6.94
CA SER A 117 2.55 -11.84 7.87
C SER A 117 2.89 -12.72 9.07
N ARG A 118 2.54 -12.26 10.27
CA ARG A 118 2.75 -12.96 11.55
C ARG A 118 1.46 -13.43 12.21
N GLY A 119 0.31 -12.94 11.77
CA GLY A 119 -1.00 -13.31 12.34
C GLY A 119 -2.12 -12.39 11.89
N GLY A 120 -3.37 -12.80 12.09
CA GLY A 120 -4.55 -12.01 11.77
C GLY A 120 -4.68 -11.61 10.29
N SER A 121 -4.13 -12.40 9.37
CA SER A 121 -4.12 -12.15 7.94
C SER A 121 -4.59 -13.36 7.14
N LEU A 122 -5.05 -13.12 5.91
CA LEU A 122 -5.45 -14.21 5.02
C LEU A 122 -4.27 -15.14 4.71
N ASP A 123 -3.07 -14.62 4.52
CA ASP A 123 -1.85 -15.41 4.32
C ASP A 123 -1.60 -16.35 5.51
N GLY A 124 -1.78 -15.87 6.74
CA GLY A 124 -1.63 -16.67 7.96
C GLY A 124 -2.65 -17.81 8.05
N LEU A 125 -3.92 -17.52 7.73
CA LEU A 125 -5.00 -18.52 7.71
C LEU A 125 -4.77 -19.59 6.65
N LEU A 126 -4.36 -19.20 5.45
CA LEU A 126 -4.06 -20.15 4.36
C LEU A 126 -2.86 -21.03 4.70
N ALA A 127 -1.83 -20.48 5.33
CA ALA A 127 -0.68 -21.25 5.81
C ALA A 127 -1.06 -22.27 6.90
N ALA A 128 -1.92 -21.89 7.83
CA ALA A 128 -2.42 -22.79 8.88
C ALA A 128 -3.22 -23.97 8.29
N ARG A 129 -4.14 -23.69 7.34
CA ARG A 129 -4.92 -24.75 6.66
C ARG A 129 -4.06 -25.75 5.90
N ARG A 130 -2.99 -25.30 5.24
CA ARG A 130 -2.07 -26.18 4.51
C ARG A 130 -1.31 -27.11 5.45
N ARG A 131 -0.96 -26.65 6.67
CA ARG A 131 -0.28 -27.48 7.68
C ARG A 131 -1.18 -28.59 8.21
N THR A 132 -2.45 -28.28 8.51
CA THR A 132 -3.42 -29.29 8.99
C THR A 132 -3.74 -30.34 7.92
N ALA A 133 -3.91 -29.94 6.66
CA ALA A 133 -4.14 -30.86 5.55
C ALA A 133 -2.95 -31.81 5.31
N GLY A 134 -1.71 -31.32 5.46
CA GLY A 134 -0.51 -32.16 5.31
C GLY A 134 -0.24 -33.10 6.47
N GLN A 135 -0.80 -32.86 7.66
CA GLN A 135 -0.70 -33.78 8.81
C GLN A 135 -1.74 -34.89 8.78
N GLY A 136 -2.91 -34.66 8.17
CA GLY A 136 -3.94 -35.70 8.02
C GLY A 136 -3.69 -36.68 6.88
N ALA A 137 -2.68 -36.45 6.03
CA ALA A 137 -2.31 -37.32 4.91
C ALA A 137 -1.12 -38.27 5.22
N ARG A 138 -0.64 -38.28 6.46
CA ARG A 138 0.39 -39.20 6.98
C ARG A 138 -0.20 -40.17 8.00
#